data_5f8cac79ea5b64d9e17b32d6ed9580c4
#
_entry.id   5f8cac79ea5b64d9e17b32d6ed9580c4
#
_cell.length_a   1.000
_cell.length_b   1.000
_cell.length_c   1.000
_cell.angle_alpha   90.00
_cell.angle_beta   90.00
_cell.angle_gamma   90.00
#
_symmetry.space_group_name_H-M   'P 1'
#
loop_
_entity.id
_entity.type
_entity.pdbx_description
1 polymer ?
#
loop_
_entity_poly.entity_id
_entity_poly.type
_entity_poly.pdbx_seq_one_letter_code
_entity_poly.pdbx_strand_id
1 'polypeptide(L)'
;AIKRGEAHIAGTHLLDQETGEYNVSFIKRFLKNIPLQLINLCYREQGLIVAKGNPKNIRTFQDIARQKFIFINRQNGAGTRLLTDKVLQDEGIDSSEIVGYDHEEYTHLSVAASVANGSVDAGLGIRAAANALGLDFVPITEERYDLIVPGRYMEDSKVTSILELIRTNDAFHAAILALG
;
A
#
# COMPACT_ATOMS: atom_id res chain seq x y z
N ALA A 1 16.73 8.18 1.23
CA ALA A 1 17.53 7.90 0.05
C ALA A 1 17.60 9.13 -0.87
N ILE A 2 16.51 9.62 -1.51
CA ILE A 2 16.51 10.76 -2.46
C ILE A 2 17.20 12.01 -1.87
N LYS A 3 16.82 12.45 -0.67
CA LYS A 3 17.37 13.64 -0.02
C LYS A 3 18.90 13.54 0.20
N ARG A 4 19.40 12.34 0.45
CA ARG A 4 20.85 12.09 0.65
C ARG A 4 21.61 11.78 -0.64
N GLY A 5 20.94 11.75 -1.79
CA GLY A 5 21.55 11.44 -3.07
C GLY A 5 21.91 9.96 -3.28
N GLU A 6 21.35 9.07 -2.50
CA GLU A 6 21.64 7.63 -2.49
C GLU A 6 20.76 6.84 -3.47
N ALA A 7 19.77 7.47 -4.06
CA ALA A 7 18.85 6.84 -5.02
C ALA A 7 18.55 7.77 -6.19
N HIS A 8 18.44 7.20 -7.39
CA HIS A 8 18.08 7.88 -8.62
C HIS A 8 16.54 7.95 -8.79
N ILE A 9 15.83 6.94 -8.31
CA ILE A 9 14.37 6.83 -8.33
C ILE A 9 13.93 6.30 -6.96
N ALA A 10 12.77 6.74 -6.48
CA ALA A 10 12.13 6.17 -5.30
C ALA A 10 10.62 6.09 -5.50
N GLY A 11 10.01 4.99 -5.05
CA GLY A 11 8.57 4.87 -4.97
C GLY A 11 8.02 5.63 -3.76
N THR A 12 6.80 6.17 -3.89
CA THR A 12 6.10 6.89 -2.84
C THR A 12 4.59 6.72 -2.97
N HIS A 13 3.90 6.60 -1.82
CA HIS A 13 2.45 6.39 -1.74
C HIS A 13 1.90 6.93 -0.41
N LEU A 14 2.33 8.13 -0.02
CA LEU A 14 1.97 8.76 1.25
C LEU A 14 0.68 9.55 1.11
N LEU A 15 -0.37 9.09 1.78
CA LEU A 15 -1.65 9.80 1.86
C LEU A 15 -1.55 10.94 2.86
N ASP A 16 -1.89 12.14 2.43
CA ASP A 16 -2.10 13.28 3.31
C ASP A 16 -3.54 13.22 3.84
N GLN A 17 -3.68 12.96 5.12
CA GLN A 17 -4.99 12.77 5.76
C GLN A 17 -5.83 14.06 5.83
N GLU A 18 -5.17 15.23 5.79
CA GLU A 18 -5.87 16.52 5.83
C GLU A 18 -6.46 16.89 4.48
N THR A 19 -5.72 16.61 3.40
CA THR A 19 -6.11 17.01 2.03
C THR A 19 -6.71 15.87 1.22
N GLY A 20 -6.47 14.61 1.61
CA GLY A 20 -6.81 13.44 0.82
C GLY A 20 -5.91 13.21 -0.41
N GLU A 21 -4.88 14.05 -0.59
CA GLU A 21 -3.96 13.95 -1.73
C GLU A 21 -2.76 13.05 -1.41
N TYR A 22 -2.24 12.41 -2.46
CA TYR A 22 -1.03 11.58 -2.34
C TYR A 22 0.23 12.36 -2.66
N ASN A 23 1.28 12.15 -1.87
CA ASN A 23 2.68 12.46 -2.10
C ASN A 23 3.07 13.94 -2.15
N VAL A 24 2.25 14.84 -2.71
CA VAL A 24 2.62 16.23 -3.02
C VAL A 24 2.99 17.04 -1.78
N SER A 25 2.21 16.96 -0.71
CA SER A 25 2.47 17.68 0.56
C SER A 25 3.77 17.21 1.21
N PHE A 26 4.01 15.90 1.22
CA PHE A 26 5.25 15.32 1.76
C PHE A 26 6.48 15.72 0.94
N ILE A 27 6.37 15.74 -0.39
CA ILE A 27 7.44 16.21 -1.26
C ILE A 27 7.76 17.66 -0.96
N LYS A 28 6.76 18.54 -0.92
CA LYS A 28 6.92 19.95 -0.57
C LYS A 28 7.56 20.16 0.81
N ARG A 29 7.24 19.30 1.76
CA ARG A 29 7.76 19.36 3.14
C ARG A 29 9.19 18.87 3.26
N PHE A 30 9.51 17.71 2.66
CA PHE A 30 10.79 17.02 2.89
C PHE A 30 11.83 17.21 1.81
N LEU A 31 11.43 17.60 0.58
CA LEU A 31 12.28 17.70 -0.60
C LEU A 31 12.23 19.09 -1.26
N LYS A 32 11.83 20.14 -0.50
CA LYS A 32 11.58 21.52 -1.00
C LYS A 32 12.65 22.08 -1.94
N ASN A 33 13.92 21.73 -1.75
CA ASN A 33 15.05 22.34 -2.46
C ASN A 33 15.65 21.38 -3.51
N ILE A 34 14.93 20.31 -3.84
CA ILE A 34 15.39 19.33 -4.82
C ILE A 34 14.44 19.43 -6.02
N PRO A 35 14.89 19.97 -7.17
CA PRO A 35 14.14 19.84 -8.41
C PRO A 35 13.86 18.37 -8.68
N LEU A 36 12.61 17.99 -8.88
CA LEU A 36 12.21 16.60 -9.11
C LEU A 36 10.96 16.52 -9.97
N GLN A 37 10.76 15.36 -10.58
CA GLN A 37 9.49 14.97 -11.19
C GLN A 37 8.81 13.90 -10.36
N LEU A 38 7.48 14.02 -10.26
CA LEU A 38 6.60 13.03 -9.70
C LEU A 38 5.85 12.37 -10.86
N ILE A 39 6.07 11.07 -11.04
CA ILE A 39 5.55 10.31 -12.17
C ILE A 39 4.62 9.25 -11.62
N ASN A 40 3.35 9.27 -12.01
CA ASN A 40 2.41 8.23 -11.63
C ASN A 40 2.81 6.91 -12.29
N LEU A 41 3.00 5.87 -11.47
CA LEU A 41 3.29 4.53 -11.96
C LEU A 41 2.00 3.72 -12.13
N CYS A 42 1.16 3.70 -11.08
CA CYS A 42 -0.10 2.96 -11.08
C CYS A 42 -1.02 3.44 -9.94
N TYR A 43 -2.27 3.02 -10.02
CA TYR A 43 -3.16 2.93 -8.87
C TYR A 43 -3.25 1.46 -8.48
N ARG A 44 -3.24 1.15 -7.19
CA ARG A 44 -3.35 -0.20 -6.69
C ARG A 44 -4.40 -0.29 -5.59
N GLU A 45 -5.12 -1.39 -5.56
CA GLU A 45 -6.13 -1.58 -4.54
C GLU A 45 -5.51 -1.97 -3.20
N GLN A 46 -5.93 -1.29 -2.15
CA GLN A 46 -5.76 -1.69 -0.76
C GLN A 46 -7.06 -2.25 -0.19
N GLY A 47 -6.96 -3.31 0.58
CA GLY A 47 -8.15 -3.99 1.13
C GLY A 47 -7.79 -5.07 2.13
N LEU A 48 -8.83 -5.74 2.64
CA LEU A 48 -8.67 -6.86 3.55
C LEU A 48 -8.26 -8.11 2.77
N ILE A 49 -7.14 -8.68 3.15
CA ILE A 49 -6.69 -10.01 2.72
C ILE A 49 -7.33 -11.01 3.66
N VAL A 50 -8.05 -11.98 3.10
CA VAL A 50 -8.78 -13.00 3.86
C VAL A 50 -8.52 -14.38 3.26
N ALA A 51 -8.78 -15.44 4.03
CA ALA A 51 -8.60 -16.82 3.57
C ALA A 51 -9.41 -17.08 2.30
N LYS A 52 -8.92 -18.01 1.46
CA LYS A 52 -9.60 -18.41 0.22
C LYS A 52 -11.05 -18.85 0.49
N GLY A 53 -11.97 -18.34 -0.33
CA GLY A 53 -13.41 -18.54 -0.18
C GLY A 53 -14.05 -17.68 0.90
N ASN A 54 -13.28 -16.85 1.58
CA ASN A 54 -13.72 -15.97 2.68
C ASN A 54 -14.71 -16.69 3.64
N PRO A 55 -14.31 -17.79 4.28
CA PRO A 55 -15.24 -18.65 5.04
C PRO A 55 -15.88 -17.96 6.25
N LYS A 56 -15.26 -16.86 6.73
CA LYS A 56 -15.76 -16.03 7.83
C LYS A 56 -16.62 -14.86 7.36
N ASN A 57 -16.82 -14.71 6.04
CA ASN A 57 -17.60 -13.63 5.42
C ASN A 57 -17.19 -12.22 5.91
N ILE A 58 -15.88 -11.99 6.06
CA ILE A 58 -15.31 -10.70 6.48
C ILE A 58 -15.40 -9.73 5.32
N ARG A 59 -16.07 -8.59 5.49
CA ARG A 59 -16.25 -7.56 4.46
C ARG A 59 -15.82 -6.17 4.90
N THR A 60 -15.84 -5.93 6.21
CA THR A 60 -15.56 -4.61 6.80
C THR A 60 -14.74 -4.75 8.07
N PHE A 61 -14.18 -3.65 8.57
CA PHE A 61 -13.58 -3.61 9.91
C PHE A 61 -14.60 -3.81 11.02
N GLN A 62 -15.87 -3.42 10.77
CA GLN A 62 -16.97 -3.69 11.68
C GLN A 62 -17.16 -5.21 11.92
N ASP A 63 -17.04 -6.04 10.86
CA ASP A 63 -17.13 -7.50 11.01
C ASP A 63 -15.99 -8.03 11.88
N ILE A 64 -14.77 -7.51 11.68
CA ILE A 64 -13.59 -7.89 12.46
C ILE A 64 -13.80 -7.55 13.94
N ALA A 65 -14.22 -6.33 14.24
CA ALA A 65 -14.45 -5.85 15.61
C ALA A 65 -15.57 -6.65 16.32
N ARG A 66 -16.74 -6.79 15.67
CA ARG A 66 -17.93 -7.44 16.26
C ARG A 66 -17.72 -8.93 16.51
N GLN A 67 -17.08 -9.63 15.57
CA GLN A 67 -16.86 -11.08 15.64
C GLN A 67 -15.58 -11.46 16.36
N LYS A 68 -14.78 -10.44 16.77
CA LYS A 68 -13.46 -10.64 17.40
C LYS A 68 -12.51 -11.49 16.56
N PHE A 69 -12.55 -11.30 15.24
CA PHE A 69 -11.61 -11.94 14.33
C PHE A 69 -10.19 -11.43 14.58
N ILE A 70 -9.22 -12.33 14.48
CA ILE A 70 -7.81 -11.96 14.68
C ILE A 70 -7.29 -11.23 13.45
N PHE A 71 -6.87 -10.00 13.67
CA PHE A 71 -6.30 -9.12 12.64
C PHE A 71 -4.78 -9.03 12.77
N ILE A 72 -4.09 -8.83 11.66
CA ILE A 72 -2.67 -8.47 11.63
C ILE A 72 -2.48 -7.13 10.94
N ASN A 73 -1.72 -6.26 11.58
CA ASN A 73 -1.47 -4.92 11.09
C ASN A 73 -0.13 -4.81 10.36
N ARG A 74 0.09 -3.71 9.68
CA ARG A 74 1.43 -3.32 9.23
C ARG A 74 2.14 -2.55 10.35
N GLN A 75 3.46 -2.57 10.31
CA GLN A 75 4.29 -1.85 11.29
C GLN A 75 3.93 -0.36 11.34
N ASN A 76 4.13 0.23 12.51
CA ASN A 76 3.94 1.65 12.72
C ASN A 76 4.74 2.48 11.70
N GLY A 77 4.12 3.53 11.14
CA GLY A 77 4.69 4.39 10.10
C GLY A 77 4.55 3.87 8.67
N ALA A 78 4.00 2.69 8.44
CA ALA A 78 3.63 2.24 7.11
C ALA A 78 2.36 2.96 6.61
N GLY A 79 2.29 3.30 5.32
CA GLY A 79 1.10 3.92 4.73
C GLY A 79 -0.18 3.10 4.94
N THR A 80 -0.09 1.77 4.84
CA THR A 80 -1.21 0.86 5.10
C THR A 80 -1.65 0.87 6.58
N ARG A 81 -0.73 1.08 7.53
CA ARG A 81 -1.09 1.27 8.93
C ARG A 81 -1.88 2.56 9.13
N LEU A 82 -1.43 3.66 8.51
CA LEU A 82 -2.17 4.94 8.54
C LEU A 82 -3.56 4.80 7.91
N LEU A 83 -3.69 3.99 6.86
CA LEU A 83 -4.99 3.68 6.26
C LEU A 83 -5.87 2.87 7.23
N THR A 84 -5.34 1.85 7.90
CA THR A 84 -6.07 1.10 8.94
C THR A 84 -6.62 2.05 10.01
N ASP A 85 -5.74 2.89 10.57
CA ASP A 85 -6.09 3.82 11.63
C ASP A 85 -7.17 4.81 11.18
N LYS A 86 -7.05 5.31 9.93
CA LYS A 86 -8.06 6.20 9.34
C LYS A 86 -9.42 5.51 9.17
N VAL A 87 -9.45 4.30 8.64
CA VAL A 87 -10.72 3.56 8.44
C VAL A 87 -11.39 3.29 9.78
N LEU A 88 -10.64 2.86 10.79
CA LEU A 88 -11.18 2.65 12.14
C LEU A 88 -11.78 3.94 12.71
N GLN A 89 -11.07 5.06 12.56
CA GLN A 89 -11.55 6.37 12.98
C GLN A 89 -12.84 6.79 12.25
N ASP A 90 -12.86 6.66 10.92
CA ASP A 90 -14.01 7.03 10.10
C ASP A 90 -15.25 6.17 10.41
N GLU A 91 -15.04 4.89 10.77
CA GLU A 91 -16.10 3.94 11.16
C GLU A 91 -16.45 4.01 12.67
N GLY A 92 -15.74 4.84 13.45
CA GLY A 92 -15.97 4.98 14.90
C GLY A 92 -15.61 3.73 15.70
N ILE A 93 -14.63 2.94 15.24
CA ILE A 93 -14.15 1.72 15.91
C ILE A 93 -12.92 2.08 16.72
N ASP A 94 -12.92 1.78 18.03
CA ASP A 94 -11.72 1.90 18.85
C ASP A 94 -10.73 0.78 18.51
N SER A 95 -9.45 1.12 18.40
CA SER A 95 -8.40 0.14 18.07
C SER A 95 -8.32 -1.03 19.07
N SER A 96 -8.71 -0.81 20.32
CA SER A 96 -8.80 -1.87 21.35
C SER A 96 -9.90 -2.90 21.07
N GLU A 97 -10.85 -2.61 20.19
CA GLU A 97 -11.87 -3.55 19.75
C GLU A 97 -11.35 -4.55 18.71
N ILE A 98 -10.22 -4.26 18.09
CA ILE A 98 -9.59 -5.11 17.06
C ILE A 98 -8.60 -6.07 17.71
N VAL A 99 -8.95 -7.33 17.78
CA VAL A 99 -8.04 -8.37 18.30
C VAL A 99 -6.84 -8.50 17.37
N GLY A 100 -5.63 -8.32 17.90
CA GLY A 100 -4.38 -8.37 17.14
C GLY A 100 -3.97 -7.04 16.47
N TYR A 101 -4.62 -5.91 16.83
CA TYR A 101 -4.24 -4.59 16.31
C TYR A 101 -2.75 -4.26 16.51
N ASP A 102 -2.14 -4.70 17.60
CA ASP A 102 -0.73 -4.47 17.91
C ASP A 102 0.21 -5.56 17.33
N HIS A 103 -0.35 -6.60 16.70
CA HIS A 103 0.46 -7.57 15.95
C HIS A 103 0.85 -6.96 14.62
N GLU A 104 2.15 -6.91 14.34
CA GLU A 104 2.69 -6.19 13.20
C GLU A 104 3.48 -7.07 12.24
N GLU A 105 3.32 -6.81 10.94
CA GLU A 105 4.12 -7.38 9.86
C GLU A 105 4.77 -6.28 9.00
N TYR A 106 5.96 -6.57 8.47
CA TYR A 106 6.79 -5.57 7.77
C TYR A 106 6.54 -5.50 6.27
N THR A 107 5.88 -6.48 5.67
CA THR A 107 5.59 -6.51 4.24
C THR A 107 4.12 -6.91 3.98
N HIS A 108 3.57 -6.53 2.82
CA HIS A 108 2.24 -7.01 2.43
C HIS A 108 2.21 -8.53 2.26
N LEU A 109 3.32 -9.10 1.79
CA LEU A 109 3.42 -10.54 1.59
C LEU A 109 3.46 -11.30 2.92
N SER A 110 4.10 -10.76 3.97
CA SER A 110 4.08 -11.37 5.29
C SER A 110 2.70 -11.29 5.96
N VAL A 111 1.95 -10.19 5.75
CA VAL A 111 0.53 -10.11 6.12
C VAL A 111 -0.27 -11.22 5.44
N ALA A 112 -0.13 -11.37 4.11
CA ALA A 112 -0.80 -12.42 3.36
C ALA A 112 -0.39 -13.82 3.83
N ALA A 113 0.89 -14.05 4.15
CA ALA A 113 1.37 -15.34 4.69
C ALA A 113 0.76 -15.67 6.04
N SER A 114 0.57 -14.68 6.93
CA SER A 114 -0.09 -14.88 8.23
C SER A 114 -1.57 -15.26 8.07
N VAL A 115 -2.25 -14.73 7.05
CA VAL A 115 -3.62 -15.17 6.70
C VAL A 115 -3.60 -16.58 6.08
N ALA A 116 -2.67 -16.85 5.15
CA ALA A 116 -2.59 -18.13 4.45
C ALA A 116 -2.33 -19.33 5.39
N ASN A 117 -1.51 -19.13 6.43
CA ASN A 117 -1.22 -20.17 7.41
C ASN A 117 -2.26 -20.29 8.54
N GLY A 118 -3.29 -19.42 8.54
CA GLY A 118 -4.38 -19.44 9.51
C GLY A 118 -4.03 -18.90 10.89
N SER A 119 -2.89 -18.22 11.06
CA SER A 119 -2.54 -17.61 12.35
C SER A 119 -3.38 -16.37 12.65
N VAL A 120 -3.92 -15.74 11.62
CA VAL A 120 -4.86 -14.62 11.70
C VAL A 120 -5.99 -14.79 10.69
N ASP A 121 -7.08 -14.06 10.87
CA ASP A 121 -8.29 -14.14 10.04
C ASP A 121 -8.27 -13.13 8.90
N ALA A 122 -7.67 -11.97 9.13
CA ALA A 122 -7.55 -10.91 8.14
C ALA A 122 -6.35 -10.00 8.40
N GLY A 123 -5.92 -9.30 7.37
CA GLY A 123 -4.95 -8.21 7.47
C GLY A 123 -5.13 -7.23 6.32
N LEU A 124 -4.75 -5.95 6.52
CA LEU A 124 -4.83 -4.96 5.45
C LEU A 124 -3.58 -5.01 4.57
N GLY A 125 -3.79 -5.08 3.26
CA GLY A 125 -2.69 -5.14 2.29
C GLY A 125 -3.12 -4.76 0.88
N ILE A 126 -2.25 -5.05 -0.08
CA ILE A 126 -2.52 -4.84 -1.51
C ILE A 126 -3.04 -6.12 -2.16
N ARG A 127 -3.87 -5.98 -3.21
CA ARG A 127 -4.42 -7.13 -3.97
C ARG A 127 -3.32 -8.07 -4.47
N ALA A 128 -2.21 -7.53 -4.95
CA ALA A 128 -1.08 -8.33 -5.45
C ALA A 128 -0.55 -9.34 -4.41
N ALA A 129 -0.54 -8.98 -3.12
CA ALA A 129 -0.09 -9.89 -2.08
C ALA A 129 -1.10 -11.02 -1.81
N ALA A 130 -2.40 -10.74 -1.88
CA ALA A 130 -3.44 -11.76 -1.80
C ALA A 130 -3.35 -12.73 -2.98
N ASN A 131 -3.25 -12.19 -4.21
CA ASN A 131 -3.14 -12.99 -5.44
C ASN A 131 -1.92 -13.92 -5.41
N ALA A 132 -0.76 -13.43 -4.93
CA ALA A 132 0.48 -14.20 -4.85
C ALA A 132 0.36 -15.48 -4.01
N LEU A 133 -0.53 -15.50 -3.02
CA LEU A 133 -0.76 -16.64 -2.14
C LEU A 133 -2.13 -17.32 -2.34
N GLY A 134 -2.86 -16.94 -3.38
CA GLY A 134 -4.15 -17.54 -3.73
C GLY A 134 -5.25 -17.28 -2.70
N LEU A 135 -5.17 -16.13 -2.02
CA LEU A 135 -6.13 -15.67 -1.01
C LEU A 135 -7.23 -14.82 -1.65
N ASP A 136 -8.34 -14.65 -0.94
CA ASP A 136 -9.36 -13.70 -1.33
C ASP A 136 -9.05 -12.30 -0.83
N PHE A 137 -9.66 -11.32 -1.49
CA PHE A 137 -9.40 -9.90 -1.25
C PHE A 137 -10.70 -9.10 -1.23
N VAL A 138 -10.90 -8.31 -0.20
CA VAL A 138 -12.03 -7.39 -0.07
C VAL A 138 -11.53 -5.96 -0.25
N PRO A 139 -11.82 -5.28 -1.38
CA PRO A 139 -11.30 -3.95 -1.65
C PRO A 139 -11.88 -2.92 -0.69
N ILE A 140 -11.04 -1.97 -0.25
CA ILE A 140 -11.44 -0.83 0.59
C ILE A 140 -11.20 0.48 -0.14
N THR A 141 -10.02 0.68 -0.74
CA THR A 141 -9.66 1.92 -1.41
C THR A 141 -8.61 1.69 -2.48
N GLU A 142 -8.46 2.68 -3.36
CA GLU A 142 -7.32 2.75 -4.28
C GLU A 142 -6.23 3.66 -3.70
N GLU A 143 -4.99 3.26 -3.89
CA GLU A 143 -3.80 4.00 -3.49
C GLU A 143 -3.02 4.42 -4.72
N ARG A 144 -2.70 5.71 -4.81
CA ARG A 144 -1.82 6.24 -5.85
C ARG A 144 -0.36 5.94 -5.53
N TYR A 145 0.32 5.24 -6.43
CA TYR A 145 1.74 4.95 -6.34
C TYR A 145 2.54 5.74 -7.39
N ASP A 146 3.41 6.61 -6.92
CA ASP A 146 4.22 7.47 -7.77
C ASP A 146 5.72 7.15 -7.65
N LEU A 147 6.47 7.52 -8.68
CA LEU A 147 7.93 7.56 -8.68
C LEU A 147 8.41 8.99 -8.52
N ILE A 148 9.35 9.20 -7.61
CA ILE A 148 10.10 10.45 -7.45
C ILE A 148 11.41 10.30 -8.21
N VAL A 149 11.68 11.20 -9.15
CA VAL A 149 12.92 11.26 -9.92
C VAL A 149 13.52 12.66 -9.75
N PRO A 150 14.69 12.79 -9.08
CA PRO A 150 15.40 14.07 -9.02
C PRO A 150 15.80 14.56 -10.41
N GLY A 151 15.65 15.87 -10.66
CA GLY A 151 15.91 16.48 -11.96
C GLY A 151 17.27 16.18 -12.55
N ARG A 152 18.32 16.09 -11.68
CA ARG A 152 19.68 15.75 -12.09
C ARG A 152 19.84 14.35 -12.71
N TYR A 153 18.86 13.45 -12.54
CA TYR A 153 18.88 12.10 -13.10
C TYR A 153 17.89 11.90 -14.25
N MET A 154 17.18 12.93 -14.66
CA MET A 154 16.20 12.83 -15.74
C MET A 154 16.81 12.51 -17.11
N GLU A 155 18.10 12.84 -17.30
CA GLU A 155 18.87 12.52 -18.51
C GLU A 155 19.78 11.30 -18.36
N ASP A 156 19.79 10.66 -17.19
CA ASP A 156 20.51 9.41 -16.98
C ASP A 156 19.90 8.29 -17.83
N SER A 157 20.74 7.59 -18.61
CA SER A 157 20.27 6.59 -19.57
C SER A 157 19.50 5.43 -18.92
N LYS A 158 19.85 5.06 -17.69
CA LYS A 158 19.13 3.99 -16.95
C LYS A 158 17.76 4.48 -16.51
N VAL A 159 17.68 5.74 -16.07
CA VAL A 159 16.41 6.37 -15.66
C VAL A 159 15.50 6.54 -16.86
N THR A 160 16.00 7.10 -17.96
CA THR A 160 15.21 7.31 -19.18
C THR A 160 14.69 5.99 -19.75
N SER A 161 15.51 4.92 -19.78
CA SER A 161 15.08 3.60 -20.23
C SER A 161 13.96 3.01 -19.37
N ILE A 162 14.02 3.18 -18.03
CA ILE A 162 12.95 2.75 -17.12
C ILE A 162 11.67 3.54 -17.37
N LEU A 163 11.77 4.87 -17.51
CA LEU A 163 10.61 5.73 -17.75
C LEU A 163 9.96 5.47 -19.11
N GLU A 164 10.76 5.17 -20.12
CA GLU A 164 10.28 4.78 -21.45
C GLU A 164 9.54 3.44 -21.39
N LEU A 165 10.11 2.44 -20.72
CA LEU A 165 9.45 1.15 -20.50
C LEU A 165 8.10 1.32 -19.78
N ILE A 166 8.07 2.10 -18.70
CA ILE A 166 6.83 2.39 -17.97
C ILE A 166 5.78 3.05 -18.89
N ARG A 167 6.20 3.91 -19.80
CA ARG A 167 5.28 4.69 -20.64
C ARG A 167 4.80 3.96 -21.89
N THR A 168 5.59 3.04 -22.46
CA THR A 168 5.36 2.52 -23.80
C THR A 168 5.25 1.00 -23.90
N ASN A 169 5.56 0.25 -22.83
CA ASN A 169 5.63 -1.20 -22.91
C ASN A 169 4.29 -1.85 -22.52
N ASP A 170 3.56 -2.34 -23.50
CA ASP A 170 2.24 -2.97 -23.29
C ASP A 170 2.32 -4.22 -22.39
N ALA A 171 3.39 -5.01 -22.50
CA ALA A 171 3.56 -6.19 -21.64
C ALA A 171 3.78 -5.81 -20.18
N PHE A 172 4.49 -4.71 -19.94
CA PHE A 172 4.66 -4.15 -18.58
C PHE A 172 3.31 -3.66 -18.02
N HIS A 173 2.53 -2.92 -18.83
CA HIS A 173 1.19 -2.46 -18.43
C HIS A 173 0.26 -3.65 -18.11
N ALA A 174 0.24 -4.66 -18.97
CA ALA A 174 -0.55 -5.87 -18.76
C ALA A 174 -0.13 -6.60 -17.47
N ALA A 175 1.17 -6.68 -17.19
CA ALA A 175 1.67 -7.30 -15.97
C ALA A 175 1.26 -6.52 -14.71
N ILE A 176 1.30 -5.18 -14.73
CA ILE A 176 0.83 -4.34 -13.61
C ILE A 176 -0.67 -4.55 -13.38
N LEU A 177 -1.48 -4.50 -14.44
CA LEU A 177 -2.93 -4.71 -14.35
C LEU A 177 -3.30 -6.10 -13.80
N ALA A 178 -2.51 -7.12 -14.11
CA ALA A 178 -2.72 -8.48 -13.59
C ALA A 178 -2.43 -8.62 -12.09
N LEU A 179 -1.67 -7.71 -11.52
CA LEU A 179 -1.40 -7.68 -10.08
C LEU A 179 -2.57 -7.09 -9.27
N GLY A 180 -3.36 -6.23 -9.86
CA GLY A 180 -4.52 -5.58 -9.23
C GLY A 180 -4.25 -4.18 -8.77
#